data_3304c44e255146a69086f0fd4aa49f18
#
_entry.id   3304c44e255146a69086f0fd4aa49f18
#
_cell.length_a   1.000
_cell.length_b   1.000
_cell.length_c   1.000
_cell.angle_alpha   90.00
_cell.angle_beta   90.00
_cell.angle_gamma   90.00
#
_symmetry.space_group_name_H-M   'P 1'
#
loop_
_entity.id
_entity.type
_entity.pdbx_description
1 polymer ?
#
loop_
_entity_poly.entity_id
_entity_poly.type
_entity_poly.pdbx_seq_one_letter_code
_entity_poly.pdbx_strand_id
1 'polypeptide(L)'
;MFRSSIGNSFRFLTSGIFVLTLCASAAGQTVRPVISELGNPAKGRVEYVNDGLTPLNVVLETKSFSVSENGEISYRPLDPDIHLKLSATSFRIQPQQTFYVFYEASAPPSPKWFVIYASFTGFAFRTAQGMNVRLQLPHTVYLLPKQRAEKADVRVVRAELNAADNKVLLEIENTGDNFGRVLQTHLANGRRKQEAPGFPIFPHSKRILEVPLDPKAAADTIPTEVSFQFDNFKVDEKLQAKANNNLQLASGPTSLTEGTGEKH
;
A
#
# COMPACT_ATOMS: atom_id res chain seq x y z
N MET A 1 67.94 2.28 58.02
CA MET A 1 66.53 1.93 58.26
C MET A 1 65.65 2.83 57.42
N PHE A 2 65.37 2.46 56.17
CA PHE A 2 64.35 3.12 55.37
C PHE A 2 63.80 2.08 54.41
N ARG A 3 62.53 1.75 54.57
CA ARG A 3 61.76 0.86 53.69
C ARG A 3 61.23 1.67 52.45
N SER A 4 61.63 1.25 51.29
CA SER A 4 61.03 1.74 50.03
C SER A 4 59.78 0.94 49.71
N SER A 5 58.67 1.64 49.58
CA SER A 5 57.42 1.11 49.08
C SER A 5 57.43 1.16 47.58
N ILE A 6 57.29 -0.01 46.92
CA ILE A 6 57.15 -0.15 45.48
C ILE A 6 55.69 -0.04 45.16
N GLY A 7 55.30 1.09 44.49
CA GLY A 7 53.97 1.29 43.96
C GLY A 7 53.80 0.55 42.65
N ASN A 8 52.93 -0.44 42.61
CA ASN A 8 52.50 -1.14 41.40
C ASN A 8 51.52 -0.26 40.62
N SER A 9 52.02 0.32 39.54
CA SER A 9 51.14 1.01 38.54
C SER A 9 50.55 -0.02 37.61
N PHE A 10 49.31 -0.38 37.84
CA PHE A 10 48.49 -1.22 36.94
C PHE A 10 48.02 -0.37 35.77
N ARG A 11 48.67 -0.48 34.62
CA ARG A 11 48.23 0.13 33.37
C ARG A 11 47.11 -0.72 32.80
N PHE A 12 45.87 -0.26 32.93
CA PHE A 12 44.73 -0.77 32.18
C PHE A 12 44.87 -0.37 30.70
N LEU A 13 45.23 -1.33 29.86
CA LEU A 13 45.17 -1.22 28.42
C LEU A 13 43.70 -1.40 28.02
N THR A 14 42.97 -0.30 27.87
CA THR A 14 41.64 -0.31 27.30
C THR A 14 41.77 -0.53 25.78
N SER A 15 41.66 -1.79 25.35
CA SER A 15 41.46 -2.16 23.94
C SER A 15 40.09 -1.67 23.52
N GLY A 16 40.05 -0.50 22.90
CA GLY A 16 38.86 -0.01 22.17
C GLY A 16 38.61 -0.89 20.97
N ILE A 17 37.65 -1.81 21.07
CA ILE A 17 37.10 -2.53 19.94
C ILE A 17 36.29 -1.51 19.15
N PHE A 18 36.88 -0.99 18.07
CA PHE A 18 36.21 -0.16 17.08
C PHE A 18 35.35 -1.11 16.22
N VAL A 19 34.10 -1.30 16.61
CA VAL A 19 33.11 -2.00 15.80
C VAL A 19 32.79 -1.10 14.61
N LEU A 20 33.49 -1.32 13.52
CA LEU A 20 33.11 -0.77 12.21
C LEU A 20 31.79 -1.46 11.80
N THR A 21 30.65 -0.84 12.12
CA THR A 21 29.38 -1.18 11.50
C THR A 21 29.50 -0.83 10.01
N LEU A 22 29.84 -1.83 9.19
CA LEU A 22 29.64 -1.75 7.75
C LEU A 22 28.14 -1.64 7.53
N CYS A 23 27.65 -0.41 7.35
CA CYS A 23 26.38 -0.18 6.69
C CYS A 23 26.53 -0.70 5.26
N ALA A 24 26.20 -1.99 5.03
CA ALA A 24 26.03 -2.51 3.70
C ALA A 24 24.88 -1.72 3.08
N SER A 25 25.20 -0.71 2.28
CA SER A 25 24.25 -0.04 1.43
C SER A 25 23.59 -1.13 0.58
N ALA A 26 22.31 -1.38 0.79
CA ALA A 26 21.55 -2.32 -0.04
C ALA A 26 21.54 -1.75 -1.46
N ALA A 27 22.51 -2.17 -2.27
CA ALA A 27 22.58 -1.83 -3.68
C ALA A 27 21.35 -2.45 -4.35
N GLY A 28 20.41 -1.62 -4.77
CA GLY A 28 19.13 -2.03 -5.33
C GLY A 28 18.91 -1.50 -6.74
N GLN A 29 17.91 -2.03 -7.39
CA GLN A 29 17.38 -1.47 -8.63
C GLN A 29 16.18 -0.61 -8.29
N THR A 30 16.09 0.55 -8.93
CA THR A 30 15.01 1.49 -8.64
C THR A 30 14.34 1.94 -9.93
N VAL A 31 13.02 2.13 -9.86
CA VAL A 31 12.21 2.75 -10.91
C VAL A 31 11.58 4.02 -10.34
N ARG A 32 11.72 5.15 -11.01
CA ARG A 32 11.18 6.45 -10.58
C ARG A 32 10.56 7.23 -11.73
N PRO A 33 9.38 7.83 -11.52
CA PRO A 33 8.47 7.61 -10.41
C PRO A 33 7.81 6.21 -10.49
N VAL A 34 7.32 5.69 -9.36
CA VAL A 34 6.56 4.43 -9.36
C VAL A 34 5.15 4.64 -9.94
N ILE A 35 4.57 5.82 -9.69
CA ILE A 35 3.23 6.21 -10.16
C ILE A 35 3.33 7.59 -10.81
N SER A 36 2.69 7.73 -11.97
CA SER A 36 2.46 9.02 -12.64
C SER A 36 0.98 9.22 -12.94
N GLU A 37 0.45 10.37 -12.55
CA GLU A 37 -0.88 10.85 -12.94
C GLU A 37 -0.73 11.99 -13.92
N LEU A 38 -1.11 11.77 -15.15
CA LEU A 38 -0.86 12.68 -16.26
C LEU A 38 -2.17 13.07 -16.96
N GLY A 39 -2.19 14.26 -17.53
CA GLY A 39 -3.24 14.64 -18.45
C GLY A 39 -3.26 13.77 -19.70
N ASN A 40 -4.35 13.77 -20.44
CA ASN A 40 -4.50 13.02 -21.69
C ASN A 40 -4.69 14.01 -22.87
N PRO A 41 -3.81 14.02 -23.89
CA PRO A 41 -2.62 13.19 -24.10
C PRO A 41 -1.45 13.53 -23.15
N ALA A 42 -0.59 12.56 -22.91
CA ALA A 42 0.52 12.64 -21.95
C ALA A 42 1.88 12.46 -22.62
N LYS A 43 2.87 13.17 -22.07
CA LYS A 43 4.29 12.88 -22.25
C LYS A 43 4.92 12.66 -20.89
N GLY A 44 5.64 11.56 -20.74
CA GLY A 44 6.23 11.19 -19.47
C GLY A 44 7.66 10.66 -19.62
N ARG A 45 8.30 10.50 -18.47
CA ARG A 45 9.65 9.94 -18.34
C ARG A 45 9.66 8.98 -17.16
N VAL A 46 10.36 7.87 -17.33
CA VAL A 46 10.66 6.94 -16.24
C VAL A 46 12.18 6.72 -16.19
N GLU A 47 12.70 6.65 -14.98
CA GLU A 47 14.12 6.45 -14.67
C GLU A 47 14.32 5.05 -14.14
N TYR A 48 15.27 4.33 -14.72
CA TYR A 48 15.72 3.01 -14.30
C TYR A 48 17.13 3.13 -13.77
N VAL A 49 17.31 2.87 -12.47
CA VAL A 49 18.59 3.06 -11.78
C VAL A 49 19.20 1.70 -11.48
N ASN A 50 20.48 1.54 -11.80
CA ASN A 50 21.27 0.40 -11.42
C ASN A 50 22.31 0.82 -10.37
N ASP A 51 21.96 0.69 -9.09
CA ASP A 51 22.89 0.97 -7.97
C ASP A 51 23.81 -0.24 -7.67
N GLY A 52 23.69 -1.31 -8.47
CA GLY A 52 24.54 -2.51 -8.36
C GLY A 52 25.92 -2.35 -8.99
N LEU A 53 26.74 -3.39 -8.87
CA LEU A 53 28.11 -3.45 -9.41
C LEU A 53 28.19 -4.23 -10.75
N THR A 54 27.07 -4.78 -11.23
CA THR A 54 27.03 -5.55 -12.47
C THR A 54 26.09 -4.89 -13.48
N PRO A 55 26.40 -4.97 -14.79
CA PRO A 55 25.49 -4.47 -15.82
C PRO A 55 24.19 -5.26 -15.83
N LEU A 56 23.06 -4.58 -16.10
CA LEU A 56 21.72 -5.16 -16.16
C LEU A 56 21.14 -5.00 -17.55
N ASN A 57 20.51 -6.05 -18.05
CA ASN A 57 19.64 -5.96 -19.20
C ASN A 57 18.20 -5.75 -18.73
N VAL A 58 17.49 -4.83 -19.36
CA VAL A 58 16.11 -4.47 -19.04
C VAL A 58 15.26 -4.68 -20.26
N VAL A 59 14.11 -5.33 -20.06
CA VAL A 59 13.05 -5.47 -21.08
C VAL A 59 11.78 -4.88 -20.50
N LEU A 60 11.13 -4.01 -21.27
CA LEU A 60 9.87 -3.38 -20.89
C LEU A 60 8.69 -4.13 -21.49
N GLU A 61 7.67 -4.35 -20.68
CA GLU A 61 6.38 -4.90 -21.06
C GLU A 61 5.27 -3.98 -20.58
N THR A 62 4.29 -3.71 -21.43
CA THR A 62 3.16 -2.82 -21.11
C THR A 62 1.87 -3.60 -20.97
N LYS A 63 1.12 -3.32 -19.92
CA LYS A 63 -0.14 -4.01 -19.61
C LYS A 63 -1.16 -3.02 -19.09
N SER A 64 -2.42 -3.23 -19.44
CA SER A 64 -3.54 -2.66 -18.68
C SER A 64 -3.83 -3.52 -17.46
N PHE A 65 -4.53 -2.96 -16.49
CA PHE A 65 -4.93 -3.69 -15.29
C PHE A 65 -6.32 -3.26 -14.83
N SER A 66 -6.90 -4.09 -13.98
CA SER A 66 -8.10 -3.78 -13.20
C SER A 66 -7.79 -4.02 -11.72
N VAL A 67 -8.56 -3.37 -10.86
CA VAL A 67 -8.43 -3.54 -9.41
C VAL A 67 -9.78 -3.99 -8.89
N SER A 68 -9.82 -5.10 -8.16
CA SER A 68 -11.03 -5.60 -7.52
C SER A 68 -11.44 -4.70 -6.34
N GLU A 69 -12.65 -4.90 -5.83
CA GLU A 69 -13.13 -4.19 -4.64
C GLU A 69 -12.18 -4.38 -3.43
N ASN A 70 -11.58 -5.56 -3.28
CA ASN A 70 -10.60 -5.87 -2.22
C ASN A 70 -9.17 -5.39 -2.54
N GLY A 71 -8.94 -4.81 -3.73
CA GLY A 71 -7.66 -4.28 -4.13
C GLY A 71 -6.71 -5.22 -4.82
N GLU A 72 -7.16 -6.37 -5.19
CA GLU A 72 -6.37 -7.28 -6.01
C GLU A 72 -6.23 -6.75 -7.42
N ILE A 73 -5.02 -6.79 -7.93
CA ILE A 73 -4.69 -6.29 -9.26
C ILE A 73 -4.66 -7.45 -10.25
N SER A 74 -5.45 -7.36 -11.31
CA SER A 74 -5.45 -8.29 -12.42
C SER A 74 -4.92 -7.63 -13.69
N TYR A 75 -3.89 -8.22 -14.30
CA TYR A 75 -3.22 -7.68 -15.48
C TYR A 75 -3.74 -8.34 -16.75
N ARG A 76 -3.80 -7.55 -17.84
CA ARG A 76 -4.18 -7.98 -19.17
C ARG A 76 -3.32 -7.28 -20.23
N PRO A 77 -3.33 -7.72 -21.50
CA PRO A 77 -2.69 -6.97 -22.58
C PRO A 77 -3.11 -5.51 -22.57
N LEU A 78 -2.24 -4.64 -23.05
CA LEU A 78 -2.54 -3.20 -23.14
C LEU A 78 -3.85 -3.00 -23.93
N ASP A 79 -4.76 -2.20 -23.38
CA ASP A 79 -6.05 -1.91 -24.02
C ASP A 79 -5.80 -1.29 -25.40
N PRO A 80 -6.52 -1.73 -26.45
CA PRO A 80 -6.24 -1.32 -27.83
C PRO A 80 -6.51 0.15 -28.09
N ASP A 81 -7.29 0.81 -27.25
CA ASP A 81 -7.58 2.24 -27.30
C ASP A 81 -6.52 3.11 -26.59
N ILE A 82 -5.52 2.50 -25.98
CA ILE A 82 -4.36 3.21 -25.43
C ILE A 82 -3.22 3.19 -26.46
N HIS A 83 -2.96 4.35 -27.04
CA HIS A 83 -1.84 4.53 -27.96
C HIS A 83 -0.59 4.92 -27.16
N LEU A 84 0.36 3.99 -27.02
CA LEU A 84 1.58 4.16 -26.23
C LEU A 84 2.81 4.00 -27.14
N LYS A 85 3.72 4.99 -27.08
CA LYS A 85 5.02 4.96 -27.73
C LYS A 85 6.11 5.12 -26.68
N LEU A 86 7.07 4.19 -26.64
CA LEU A 86 8.24 4.23 -25.77
C LEU A 86 9.48 4.59 -26.59
N SER A 87 10.41 5.35 -26.01
CA SER A 87 11.71 5.64 -26.65
C SER A 87 12.62 4.42 -26.73
N ALA A 88 12.42 3.43 -25.86
CA ALA A 88 13.10 2.14 -25.87
C ALA A 88 12.22 1.07 -25.21
N THR A 89 12.26 -0.17 -25.71
CA THR A 89 11.57 -1.32 -25.12
C THR A 89 12.56 -2.32 -24.51
N SER A 90 13.85 -2.20 -24.85
CA SER A 90 14.94 -2.96 -24.24
C SER A 90 16.22 -2.15 -24.24
N PHE A 91 17.03 -2.28 -23.19
CA PHE A 91 18.27 -1.55 -23.02
C PHE A 91 19.16 -2.21 -21.97
N ARG A 92 20.41 -1.76 -21.90
CA ARG A 92 21.38 -2.18 -20.89
C ARG A 92 21.77 -0.99 -20.02
N ILE A 93 21.82 -1.20 -18.71
CA ILE A 93 22.26 -0.20 -17.73
C ILE A 93 23.58 -0.66 -17.14
N GLN A 94 24.62 0.16 -17.27
CA GLN A 94 25.90 -0.11 -16.65
C GLN A 94 25.83 0.05 -15.13
N PRO A 95 26.78 -0.50 -14.38
CA PRO A 95 26.85 -0.27 -12.94
C PRO A 95 26.84 1.22 -12.59
N GLN A 96 26.10 1.58 -11.54
CA GLN A 96 26.01 2.95 -11.03
C GLN A 96 25.47 3.97 -12.06
N GLN A 97 24.68 3.51 -13.03
CA GLN A 97 24.08 4.37 -14.04
C GLN A 97 22.56 4.40 -13.99
N THR A 98 22.00 5.45 -14.53
CA THR A 98 20.57 5.65 -14.75
C THR A 98 20.28 5.68 -16.25
N PHE A 99 19.22 4.98 -16.65
CA PHE A 99 18.68 5.02 -18.01
C PHE A 99 17.29 5.65 -18.00
N TYR A 100 17.03 6.53 -18.95
CA TYR A 100 15.75 7.24 -19.07
C TYR A 100 14.95 6.70 -20.25
N VAL A 101 13.71 6.34 -20.00
CA VAL A 101 12.75 6.02 -21.06
C VAL A 101 11.69 7.12 -21.08
N PHE A 102 11.56 7.75 -22.24
CA PHE A 102 10.50 8.71 -22.52
C PHE A 102 9.32 7.98 -23.15
N TYR A 103 8.11 8.42 -22.84
CA TYR A 103 6.92 7.88 -23.45
C TYR A 103 5.92 8.97 -23.81
N GLU A 104 5.15 8.68 -24.87
CA GLU A 104 3.98 9.44 -25.27
C GLU A 104 2.79 8.49 -25.19
N ALA A 105 1.72 8.94 -24.55
CA ALA A 105 0.51 8.15 -24.39
C ALA A 105 -0.73 8.97 -24.66
N SER A 106 -1.70 8.38 -25.33
CA SER A 106 -3.02 8.96 -25.54
C SER A 106 -4.09 7.90 -25.53
N ALA A 107 -5.32 8.30 -25.15
CA ALA A 107 -6.47 7.43 -25.07
C ALA A 107 -7.76 8.24 -25.30
N PRO A 108 -8.95 7.61 -25.41
CA PRO A 108 -10.23 8.29 -25.36
C PRO A 108 -10.37 9.21 -24.14
N PRO A 109 -11.31 10.16 -24.11
CA PRO A 109 -11.41 11.16 -23.04
C PRO A 109 -11.79 10.62 -21.66
N SER A 110 -12.07 9.33 -21.51
CA SER A 110 -12.30 8.67 -20.22
C SER A 110 -10.99 8.36 -19.51
N PRO A 111 -11.00 8.23 -18.19
CA PRO A 111 -9.81 7.79 -17.43
C PRO A 111 -9.31 6.43 -17.92
N LYS A 112 -7.99 6.32 -18.18
CA LYS A 112 -7.31 5.09 -18.56
C LYS A 112 -6.07 4.91 -17.72
N TRP A 113 -5.63 3.66 -17.56
CA TRP A 113 -4.43 3.36 -16.79
C TRP A 113 -3.73 2.11 -17.33
N PHE A 114 -2.43 2.12 -17.20
CA PHE A 114 -1.57 1.03 -17.61
C PHE A 114 -0.31 0.98 -16.76
N VAL A 115 0.44 -0.09 -16.88
CA VAL A 115 1.73 -0.28 -16.22
C VAL A 115 2.80 -0.59 -17.26
N ILE A 116 3.98 -0.02 -17.07
CA ILE A 116 5.21 -0.36 -17.76
C ILE A 116 6.04 -1.19 -16.79
N TYR A 117 6.11 -2.50 -17.02
CA TYR A 117 6.96 -3.41 -16.24
C TYR A 117 8.36 -3.43 -16.80
N ALA A 118 9.33 -3.21 -15.94
CA ALA A 118 10.74 -3.43 -16.25
C ALA A 118 11.19 -4.77 -15.68
N SER A 119 11.55 -5.70 -16.55
CA SER A 119 12.15 -6.99 -16.18
C SER A 119 13.66 -6.86 -16.24
N PHE A 120 14.31 -6.97 -15.08
CA PHE A 120 15.76 -6.89 -14.95
C PHE A 120 16.38 -8.27 -14.97
N THR A 121 17.44 -8.44 -15.76
CA THR A 121 18.23 -9.67 -15.85
C THR A 121 19.72 -9.33 -15.81
N GLY A 122 20.57 -10.31 -15.52
CA GLY A 122 22.02 -10.10 -15.41
C GLY A 122 22.52 -9.99 -13.97
N PHE A 123 21.65 -10.26 -13.00
CA PHE A 123 22.06 -10.34 -11.59
C PHE A 123 22.97 -11.55 -11.36
N ALA A 124 24.07 -11.32 -10.65
CA ALA A 124 24.91 -12.41 -10.15
C ALA A 124 24.27 -13.16 -8.95
N PHE A 125 22.99 -12.94 -8.67
CA PHE A 125 22.31 -13.64 -7.58
C PHE A 125 21.94 -15.05 -8.00
N ARG A 126 22.92 -15.94 -7.90
CA ARG A 126 22.61 -17.33 -7.64
C ARG A 126 22.35 -17.47 -6.15
N THR A 127 21.14 -17.80 -5.75
CA THR A 127 20.92 -18.27 -4.38
C THR A 127 21.82 -19.48 -4.14
N ALA A 128 22.14 -19.79 -2.88
CA ALA A 128 22.91 -20.99 -2.55
C ALA A 128 22.29 -22.28 -3.13
N GLN A 129 21.00 -22.24 -3.49
CA GLN A 129 20.25 -23.33 -4.14
C GLN A 129 20.21 -23.24 -5.69
N GLY A 130 20.94 -22.30 -6.31
CA GLY A 130 21.01 -22.17 -7.77
C GLY A 130 19.80 -21.54 -8.45
N MET A 131 18.89 -20.93 -7.71
CA MET A 131 17.71 -20.27 -8.29
C MET A 131 18.09 -18.97 -9.02
N ASN A 132 17.52 -18.80 -10.23
CA ASN A 132 17.60 -17.52 -10.94
C ASN A 132 16.50 -16.58 -10.43
N VAL A 133 16.88 -15.44 -9.88
CA VAL A 133 15.94 -14.40 -9.47
C VAL A 133 15.68 -13.47 -10.64
N ARG A 134 14.41 -13.29 -11.01
CA ARG A 134 13.96 -12.26 -11.96
C ARG A 134 13.28 -11.16 -11.18
N LEU A 135 13.80 -9.95 -11.28
CA LEU A 135 13.18 -8.76 -10.67
C LEU A 135 12.30 -8.07 -11.71
N GLN A 136 11.06 -7.77 -11.32
CA GLN A 136 10.15 -6.96 -12.11
C GLN A 136 9.70 -5.75 -11.28
N LEU A 137 9.91 -4.55 -11.82
CA LEU A 137 9.50 -3.31 -11.16
C LEU A 137 8.48 -2.58 -12.04
N PRO A 138 7.35 -2.14 -11.46
CA PRO A 138 6.31 -1.43 -12.17
C PRO A 138 6.53 0.08 -12.19
N HIS A 139 6.14 0.72 -13.29
CA HIS A 139 5.83 2.13 -13.39
C HIS A 139 4.38 2.26 -13.83
N THR A 140 3.50 2.69 -12.94
CA THR A 140 2.06 2.82 -13.19
C THR A 140 1.73 4.20 -13.71
N VAL A 141 0.98 4.26 -14.80
CA VAL A 141 0.56 5.52 -15.43
C VAL A 141 -0.97 5.60 -15.44
N TYR A 142 -1.47 6.71 -14.95
CA TYR A 142 -2.89 7.09 -15.06
C TYR A 142 -2.99 8.24 -16.05
N LEU A 143 -3.76 8.03 -17.14
CA LEU A 143 -4.14 9.05 -18.12
C LEU A 143 -5.50 9.59 -17.70
N LEU A 144 -5.51 10.80 -17.20
CA LEU A 144 -6.70 11.34 -16.57
C LEU A 144 -7.21 12.54 -17.36
N PRO A 145 -8.53 12.68 -17.55
CA PRO A 145 -9.13 13.90 -18.06
C PRO A 145 -8.85 15.07 -17.10
N LYS A 146 -9.11 16.28 -17.55
CA LYS A 146 -8.97 17.47 -16.67
C LYS A 146 -9.88 17.40 -15.46
N GLN A 147 -11.03 16.80 -15.63
CA GLN A 147 -12.02 16.65 -14.56
C GLN A 147 -11.66 15.48 -13.67
N ARG A 148 -11.69 15.69 -12.38
CA ARG A 148 -11.47 14.68 -11.34
C ARG A 148 -12.80 14.35 -10.68
N ALA A 149 -12.84 13.25 -9.91
CA ALA A 149 -13.98 12.93 -9.07
C ALA A 149 -14.29 14.10 -8.11
N GLU A 150 -15.55 14.39 -7.94
CA GLU A 150 -16.06 15.39 -7.01
C GLU A 150 -16.61 14.72 -5.74
N LYS A 151 -16.84 15.52 -4.70
CA LYS A 151 -17.37 14.98 -3.44
C LYS A 151 -18.74 14.30 -3.63
N ALA A 152 -19.54 14.79 -4.57
CA ALA A 152 -20.87 14.24 -4.88
C ALA A 152 -20.81 12.85 -5.52
N ASP A 153 -19.69 12.51 -6.18
CA ASP A 153 -19.48 11.22 -6.82
C ASP A 153 -19.08 10.13 -5.82
N VAL A 154 -18.63 10.52 -4.63
CA VAL A 154 -18.04 9.59 -3.66
C VAL A 154 -18.93 9.45 -2.45
N ARG A 155 -19.26 8.21 -2.10
CA ARG A 155 -20.03 7.90 -0.89
C ARG A 155 -19.36 6.80 -0.07
N VAL A 156 -19.48 6.88 1.24
CA VAL A 156 -19.14 5.80 2.16
C VAL A 156 -20.36 4.90 2.30
N VAL A 157 -20.22 3.65 1.83
CA VAL A 157 -21.30 2.64 1.88
C VAL A 157 -21.29 1.94 3.23
N ARG A 158 -20.09 1.72 3.78
CA ARG A 158 -19.91 1.07 5.08
C ARG A 158 -18.76 1.72 5.84
N ALA A 159 -18.98 1.95 7.12
CA ALA A 159 -17.97 2.35 8.08
C ALA A 159 -18.28 1.68 9.43
N GLU A 160 -17.74 0.46 9.61
CA GLU A 160 -18.07 -0.40 10.75
C GLU A 160 -16.86 -0.72 11.60
N LEU A 161 -17.00 -0.60 12.91
CA LEU A 161 -16.04 -1.07 13.90
C LEU A 161 -16.35 -2.52 14.26
N ASN A 162 -15.48 -3.45 13.95
CA ASN A 162 -15.52 -4.82 14.42
C ASN A 162 -14.58 -4.99 15.61
N ALA A 163 -15.09 -4.78 16.80
CA ALA A 163 -14.31 -4.85 18.03
C ALA A 163 -13.80 -6.28 18.33
N ALA A 164 -14.53 -7.31 17.88
CA ALA A 164 -14.14 -8.72 18.11
C ALA A 164 -12.85 -9.07 17.33
N ASP A 165 -12.72 -8.55 16.12
CA ASP A 165 -11.57 -8.81 15.24
C ASP A 165 -10.51 -7.69 15.30
N ASN A 166 -10.69 -6.68 16.16
CA ASN A 166 -9.82 -5.50 16.25
C ASN A 166 -9.55 -4.85 14.90
N LYS A 167 -10.61 -4.61 14.13
CA LYS A 167 -10.49 -3.97 12.81
C LYS A 167 -11.67 -3.07 12.49
N VAL A 168 -11.42 -2.12 11.59
CA VAL A 168 -12.45 -1.30 10.97
C VAL A 168 -12.68 -1.80 9.54
N LEU A 169 -13.94 -2.01 9.17
CA LEU A 169 -14.40 -2.35 7.83
C LEU A 169 -14.94 -1.09 7.17
N LEU A 170 -14.34 -0.72 6.05
CA LEU A 170 -14.70 0.45 5.28
C LEU A 170 -15.07 0.02 3.86
N GLU A 171 -16.16 0.57 3.33
CA GLU A 171 -16.56 0.42 1.94
C GLU A 171 -16.87 1.81 1.39
N ILE A 172 -16.12 2.22 0.37
CA ILE A 172 -16.28 3.50 -0.31
C ILE A 172 -16.55 3.24 -1.79
N GLU A 173 -17.46 4.01 -2.37
CA GLU A 173 -17.89 3.88 -3.76
C GLU A 173 -17.71 5.20 -4.50
N ASN A 174 -17.23 5.12 -5.72
CA ASN A 174 -17.25 6.19 -6.71
C ASN A 174 -18.34 5.89 -7.74
N THR A 175 -19.39 6.68 -7.73
CA THR A 175 -20.53 6.54 -8.66
C THR A 175 -20.37 7.40 -9.93
N GLY A 176 -19.34 8.25 -9.98
CA GLY A 176 -19.09 9.14 -11.10
C GLY A 176 -18.19 8.53 -12.19
N ASP A 177 -18.06 9.26 -13.28
CA ASP A 177 -17.25 8.89 -14.45
C ASP A 177 -15.76 9.23 -14.30
N ASN A 178 -15.40 9.97 -13.27
CA ASN A 178 -14.05 10.48 -13.07
C ASN A 178 -13.28 9.67 -12.04
N PHE A 179 -11.97 9.60 -12.25
CA PHE A 179 -11.04 8.97 -11.31
C PHE A 179 -10.84 9.82 -10.06
N GLY A 180 -10.86 9.18 -8.91
CA GLY A 180 -10.51 9.75 -7.62
C GLY A 180 -9.30 9.05 -6.98
N ARG A 181 -8.57 9.76 -6.15
CA ARG A 181 -7.53 9.20 -5.30
C ARG A 181 -7.72 9.64 -3.87
N VAL A 182 -7.89 8.67 -3.00
CA VAL A 182 -7.74 8.89 -1.57
C VAL A 182 -6.24 9.00 -1.31
N LEU A 183 -5.78 10.14 -0.82
CA LEU A 183 -4.38 10.37 -0.46
C LEU A 183 -4.05 9.69 0.86
N GLN A 184 -4.98 9.79 1.81
CA GLN A 184 -4.83 9.25 3.14
C GLN A 184 -6.19 8.95 3.78
N THR A 185 -6.25 7.88 4.56
CA THR A 185 -7.40 7.53 5.39
C THR A 185 -7.04 7.77 6.85
N HIS A 186 -7.85 8.53 7.57
CA HIS A 186 -7.67 8.80 8.99
C HIS A 186 -8.79 8.15 9.80
N LEU A 187 -8.43 7.38 10.81
CA LEU A 187 -9.34 6.91 11.84
C LEU A 187 -9.09 7.73 13.11
N ALA A 188 -10.12 8.33 13.69
CA ALA A 188 -9.97 9.22 14.83
C ALA A 188 -11.05 9.01 15.90
N ASN A 189 -10.73 9.39 17.15
CA ASN A 189 -11.67 9.48 18.26
C ASN A 189 -11.62 10.83 19.00
N GLY A 190 -11.23 11.89 18.29
CA GLY A 190 -11.07 13.23 18.83
C GLY A 190 -9.70 13.50 19.48
N ARG A 191 -9.04 12.50 20.06
CA ARG A 191 -7.74 12.65 20.75
C ARG A 191 -6.59 11.97 20.02
N ARG A 192 -6.83 10.85 19.41
CA ARG A 192 -5.82 10.07 18.66
C ARG A 192 -6.27 9.88 17.23
N LYS A 193 -5.27 9.83 16.34
CA LYS A 193 -5.46 9.53 14.93
C LYS A 193 -4.59 8.35 14.56
N GLN A 194 -5.17 7.40 13.84
CA GLN A 194 -4.46 6.34 13.15
C GLN A 194 -4.57 6.60 11.65
N GLU A 195 -3.49 6.43 10.92
CA GLU A 195 -3.43 6.66 9.48
C GLU A 195 -3.33 5.33 8.75
N ALA A 196 -4.06 5.24 7.64
CA ALA A 196 -3.93 4.16 6.69
C ALA A 196 -3.57 4.72 5.31
N PRO A 197 -2.82 3.96 4.48
CA PRO A 197 -2.41 4.38 3.15
C PRO A 197 -3.59 4.79 2.28
N GLY A 198 -3.34 5.73 1.36
CA GLY A 198 -4.27 6.09 0.32
C GLY A 198 -4.38 5.02 -0.77
N PHE A 199 -5.40 5.15 -1.61
CA PHE A 199 -5.71 4.20 -2.67
C PHE A 199 -6.45 4.89 -3.82
N PRO A 200 -6.36 4.34 -5.04
CA PRO A 200 -7.17 4.80 -6.15
C PRO A 200 -8.62 4.32 -6.00
N ILE A 201 -9.57 5.16 -6.42
CA ILE A 201 -10.96 4.79 -6.59
C ILE A 201 -11.38 5.07 -8.03
N PHE A 202 -11.67 4.01 -8.75
CA PHE A 202 -11.96 4.06 -10.18
C PHE A 202 -13.42 4.49 -10.44
N PRO A 203 -13.74 5.00 -11.64
CA PRO A 203 -15.13 5.26 -12.01
C PRO A 203 -16.01 4.03 -11.81
N HIS A 204 -17.22 4.23 -11.31
CA HIS A 204 -18.23 3.19 -11.07
C HIS A 204 -17.71 1.97 -10.33
N SER A 205 -16.84 2.18 -9.35
CA SER A 205 -16.24 1.10 -8.59
C SER A 205 -16.35 1.31 -7.08
N LYS A 206 -16.21 0.20 -6.38
CA LYS A 206 -16.14 0.16 -4.92
C LYS A 206 -14.75 -0.23 -4.45
N ARG A 207 -14.44 0.18 -3.24
CA ARG A 207 -13.23 -0.21 -2.54
C ARG A 207 -13.56 -0.65 -1.13
N ILE A 208 -13.19 -1.88 -0.79
CA ILE A 208 -13.32 -2.45 0.55
C ILE A 208 -11.93 -2.43 1.20
N LEU A 209 -11.89 -1.97 2.43
CA LEU A 209 -10.66 -1.86 3.22
C LEU A 209 -10.90 -2.47 4.59
N GLU A 210 -9.95 -3.26 5.02
CA GLU A 210 -9.85 -3.70 6.41
C GLU A 210 -8.66 -2.99 7.05
N VAL A 211 -8.92 -2.15 8.03
CA VAL A 211 -7.87 -1.43 8.75
C VAL A 211 -7.71 -2.06 10.13
N PRO A 212 -6.58 -2.77 10.38
CA PRO A 212 -6.33 -3.36 11.68
C PRO A 212 -6.14 -2.26 12.73
N LEU A 213 -6.68 -2.49 13.91
CA LEU A 213 -6.48 -1.65 15.09
C LEU A 213 -5.40 -2.25 15.97
N ASP A 214 -4.69 -1.40 16.71
CA ASP A 214 -3.73 -1.88 17.71
C ASP A 214 -4.48 -2.67 18.80
N PRO A 215 -4.22 -3.97 18.98
CA PRO A 215 -4.90 -4.79 19.99
C PRO A 215 -4.58 -4.35 21.43
N LYS A 216 -3.53 -3.55 21.64
CA LYS A 216 -3.16 -2.97 22.92
C LYS A 216 -3.73 -1.56 23.13
N ALA A 217 -4.51 -1.08 22.17
CA ALA A 217 -5.12 0.23 22.28
C ALA A 217 -6.10 0.25 23.48
N ALA A 218 -5.96 1.25 24.35
CA ALA A 218 -6.92 1.45 25.44
C ALA A 218 -8.32 1.76 24.88
N ALA A 219 -9.37 1.43 25.63
CA ALA A 219 -10.76 1.60 25.19
C ALA A 219 -11.08 3.06 24.76
N ASP A 220 -10.41 4.04 25.35
CA ASP A 220 -10.52 5.46 25.02
C ASP A 220 -9.82 5.85 23.69
N THR A 221 -9.11 4.92 23.05
CA THR A 221 -8.42 5.12 21.76
C THR A 221 -9.14 4.45 20.58
N ILE A 222 -10.27 3.77 20.83
CA ILE A 222 -11.09 3.17 19.78
C ILE A 222 -11.60 4.28 18.86
N PRO A 223 -11.40 4.19 17.53
CA PRO A 223 -11.85 5.23 16.60
C PRO A 223 -13.38 5.29 16.55
N THR A 224 -13.91 6.49 16.45
CA THR A 224 -15.35 6.77 16.32
C THR A 224 -15.73 7.38 14.98
N GLU A 225 -14.73 7.80 14.21
CA GLU A 225 -14.91 8.42 12.90
C GLU A 225 -13.81 8.03 11.92
N VAL A 226 -14.14 8.03 10.65
CA VAL A 226 -13.21 7.86 9.53
C VAL A 226 -13.27 9.08 8.62
N SER A 227 -12.12 9.41 8.05
CA SER A 227 -11.97 10.52 7.13
C SER A 227 -11.12 10.08 5.94
N PHE A 228 -11.64 10.27 4.73
CA PHE A 228 -10.94 10.05 3.48
C PHE A 228 -10.50 11.39 2.90
N GLN A 229 -9.20 11.61 2.82
CA GLN A 229 -8.62 12.83 2.25
C GLN A 229 -8.37 12.63 0.76
N PHE A 230 -9.00 13.45 -0.08
CA PHE A 230 -8.74 13.59 -1.51
C PHE A 230 -7.92 14.86 -1.77
N ASP A 231 -7.53 15.09 -3.03
CA ASP A 231 -6.76 16.30 -3.41
C ASP A 231 -7.49 17.59 -3.09
N ASN A 232 -8.80 17.66 -3.36
CA ASN A 232 -9.61 18.89 -3.34
C ASN A 232 -10.81 18.83 -2.40
N PHE A 233 -11.09 17.67 -1.78
CA PHE A 233 -12.19 17.51 -0.82
C PHE A 233 -11.87 16.45 0.23
N LYS A 234 -12.77 16.33 1.18
CA LYS A 234 -12.72 15.37 2.28
C LYS A 234 -14.09 14.74 2.47
N VAL A 235 -14.12 13.45 2.74
CA VAL A 235 -15.33 12.72 3.11
C VAL A 235 -15.14 12.19 4.52
N ASP A 236 -16.05 12.59 5.42
CA ASP A 236 -16.04 12.15 6.82
C ASP A 236 -17.27 11.29 7.09
N GLU A 237 -17.10 10.21 7.86
CA GLU A 237 -18.18 9.32 8.25
C GLU A 237 -17.97 8.83 9.69
N LYS A 238 -19.08 8.58 10.42
CA LYS A 238 -19.05 8.01 11.76
C LYS A 238 -18.97 6.50 11.67
N LEU A 239 -18.13 5.90 12.52
CA LEU A 239 -18.03 4.46 12.63
C LEU A 239 -19.23 3.91 13.41
N GLN A 240 -19.87 2.89 12.85
CA GLN A 240 -20.94 2.15 13.49
C GLN A 240 -20.38 0.90 14.17
N ALA A 241 -20.81 0.60 15.38
CA ALA A 241 -20.46 -0.68 16.00
C ALA A 241 -21.14 -1.81 15.24
N LYS A 242 -20.39 -2.84 14.85
CA LYS A 242 -20.97 -4.05 14.25
C LYS A 242 -21.87 -4.72 15.31
N ALA A 243 -23.16 -4.88 15.02
CA ALA A 243 -24.10 -5.58 15.88
C ALA A 243 -23.63 -7.04 16.06
N ASN A 244 -23.35 -7.45 17.29
CA ASN A 244 -23.09 -8.85 17.60
C ASN A 244 -24.42 -9.64 17.52
N ASN A 245 -24.67 -10.33 16.42
CA ASN A 245 -25.84 -11.20 16.24
C ASN A 245 -25.80 -12.46 17.14
N ASN A 246 -24.87 -12.57 18.08
CA ASN A 246 -24.70 -13.75 18.94
C ASN A 246 -25.49 -13.68 20.26
N LEU A 247 -26.37 -12.69 20.48
CA LEU A 247 -27.13 -12.56 21.72
C LEU A 247 -28.60 -13.02 21.63
N GLN A 248 -29.03 -13.70 20.58
CA GLN A 248 -30.43 -14.10 20.40
C GLN A 248 -30.70 -15.60 20.50
N LEU A 249 -29.82 -16.40 21.10
CA LEU A 249 -30.05 -17.85 21.29
C LEU A 249 -30.09 -18.31 22.77
N ALA A 250 -30.32 -17.42 23.74
CA ALA A 250 -30.35 -17.77 25.15
C ALA A 250 -31.66 -17.35 25.86
N SER A 251 -32.76 -17.21 25.17
CA SER A 251 -34.09 -17.09 25.78
C SER A 251 -35.03 -18.19 25.28
N GLY A 252 -34.70 -19.44 25.65
CA GLY A 252 -35.66 -20.54 25.58
C GLY A 252 -36.72 -20.34 26.65
N PRO A 253 -38.00 -20.66 26.38
CA PRO A 253 -39.06 -20.51 27.36
C PRO A 253 -38.87 -21.51 28.49
N THR A 254 -38.73 -21.00 29.71
CA THR A 254 -38.85 -21.80 30.94
C THR A 254 -40.29 -22.29 31.04
N SER A 255 -40.54 -23.55 30.70
CA SER A 255 -41.83 -24.20 30.99
C SER A 255 -41.95 -24.45 32.49
N LEU A 256 -42.77 -23.67 33.14
CA LEU A 256 -43.30 -23.96 34.47
C LEU A 256 -44.23 -25.16 34.37
N THR A 257 -43.81 -26.31 34.89
CA THR A 257 -44.69 -27.46 35.12
C THR A 257 -45.34 -27.24 36.45
N GLU A 258 -46.61 -26.81 36.46
CA GLU A 258 -47.48 -26.88 37.63
C GLU A 258 -47.79 -28.34 37.94
N GLY A 259 -47.40 -28.81 39.13
CA GLY A 259 -47.79 -30.05 39.69
C GLY A 259 -49.15 -29.92 40.40
N THR A 260 -50.16 -30.47 39.77
CA THR A 260 -51.45 -30.65 40.41
C THR A 260 -51.39 -31.92 41.23
N GLY A 261 -51.42 -31.77 42.55
CA GLY A 261 -51.66 -32.84 43.46
C GLY A 261 -53.18 -33.16 43.51
N GLU A 262 -53.54 -34.41 43.34
CA GLU A 262 -54.86 -34.90 43.63
C GLU A 262 -54.79 -36.08 44.62
N LYS A 263 -55.49 -35.88 45.75
CA LYS A 263 -55.77 -36.89 46.76
C LYS A 263 -56.90 -37.75 46.25
N HIS A 264 -56.74 -39.06 46.29
CA HIS A 264 -57.65 -39.99 46.93
C HIS A 264 -57.03 -41.39 46.92
#